data_63060bbf38be8ef3820dee301cc169a5
#
_entry.id   63060bbf38be8ef3820dee301cc169a5
#
_cell.length_a   1.000
_cell.length_b   1.000
_cell.length_c   1.000
_cell.angle_alpha   90.00
_cell.angle_beta   90.00
_cell.angle_gamma   90.00
#
_symmetry.space_group_name_H-M   'P 1'
#
loop_
_entity.id
_entity.type
_entity.pdbx_description
1 polymer ?
#
loop_
_entity_poly.entity_id
_entity_poly.type
_entity_poly.pdbx_seq_one_letter_code
_entity_poly.pdbx_strand_id
1 'polypeptide(L)'
;LREPDLWWQLRSGQWMVENFAVTRSDLFSFTQEGVEWINVKWFFEVLQYFFASLGGPELLLLMQTFANILLLWMLYKLAQTVYSLQLVKKFQVGIAFIISVLSFLFAMDYRMAGRPEMVSHVLSLAFLLLLLNHRREKSKGIFWLIPLQLFWANSHEAYGTGLVILVVAIAAHLFESRIRKWEPLDKNFMLSSLLAIASTGINPRGLYLFIHPFNIFNQVGDNKFTTELYNIQTNYFWQQTEAWLAIGVLFICLIGFFLFRKKLGSPGILKQFGLAYFVLFVLFIYLGSTAHRNLTFFFIWAFPLLLLTIESIGQWKLKNIKLFG
;
A
#
# COMPACT_ATOMS: atom_id res chain seq x y z
N LEU A 1 2.06 -23.21 -4.81
CA LEU A 1 1.03 -22.27 -4.35
C LEU A 1 0.60 -22.67 -2.95
N ARG A 2 1.02 -21.92 -1.92
CA ARG A 2 0.66 -22.17 -0.50
C ARG A 2 -0.55 -21.30 -0.11
N GLU A 3 -1.60 -21.29 -0.94
CA GLU A 3 -2.77 -20.44 -0.71
C GLU A 3 -4.01 -21.32 -0.51
N PRO A 4 -4.51 -21.42 0.74
CA PRO A 4 -5.67 -22.27 1.02
C PRO A 4 -6.95 -21.76 0.34
N ASP A 5 -7.06 -20.44 0.14
CA ASP A 5 -8.24 -19.82 -0.46
C ASP A 5 -8.30 -19.92 -1.98
N LEU A 6 -7.23 -20.38 -2.63
CA LEU A 6 -7.10 -20.39 -4.08
C LEU A 6 -8.23 -21.15 -4.76
N TRP A 7 -8.58 -22.33 -4.23
CA TRP A 7 -9.53 -23.23 -4.89
C TRP A 7 -10.95 -22.66 -4.95
N TRP A 8 -11.41 -22.06 -3.86
CA TRP A 8 -12.74 -21.44 -3.86
C TRP A 8 -12.77 -20.16 -4.66
N GLN A 9 -11.66 -19.38 -4.70
CA GLN A 9 -11.54 -18.20 -5.57
C GLN A 9 -11.60 -18.60 -7.05
N LEU A 10 -10.91 -19.65 -7.45
CA LEU A 10 -10.98 -20.18 -8.82
C LEU A 10 -12.39 -20.68 -9.16
N ARG A 11 -13.05 -21.35 -8.21
CA ARG A 11 -14.44 -21.83 -8.43
C ARG A 11 -15.42 -20.68 -8.54
N SER A 12 -15.25 -19.63 -7.74
CA SER A 12 -16.05 -18.41 -7.83
C SER A 12 -15.81 -17.70 -9.18
N GLY A 13 -14.55 -17.54 -9.60
CA GLY A 13 -14.21 -16.98 -10.90
C GLY A 13 -14.80 -17.77 -12.07
N GLN A 14 -14.71 -19.10 -12.01
CA GLN A 14 -15.32 -20.00 -13.00
C GLN A 14 -16.83 -19.79 -13.10
N TRP A 15 -17.52 -19.80 -11.98
CA TRP A 15 -18.97 -19.62 -11.94
C TRP A 15 -19.38 -18.26 -12.55
N MET A 16 -18.64 -17.19 -12.21
CA MET A 16 -18.92 -15.86 -12.77
C MET A 16 -18.76 -15.80 -14.27
N VAL A 17 -17.75 -16.46 -14.82
CA VAL A 17 -17.52 -16.53 -16.28
C VAL A 17 -18.62 -17.37 -16.96
N GLU A 18 -18.99 -18.52 -16.40
CA GLU A 18 -20.01 -19.41 -16.97
C GLU A 18 -21.42 -18.80 -16.93
N ASN A 19 -21.72 -17.99 -15.89
CA ASN A 19 -23.06 -17.41 -15.70
C ASN A 19 -23.16 -15.94 -16.11
N PHE A 20 -22.07 -15.30 -16.57
CA PHE A 20 -22.04 -13.87 -16.89
C PHE A 20 -22.60 -12.98 -15.79
N ALA A 21 -22.38 -13.34 -14.54
CA ALA A 21 -22.91 -12.65 -13.36
C ALA A 21 -21.91 -12.65 -12.20
N VAL A 22 -21.88 -11.58 -11.41
CA VAL A 22 -21.09 -11.53 -10.18
C VAL A 22 -21.83 -12.21 -9.04
N THR A 23 -21.16 -13.07 -8.29
CA THR A 23 -21.72 -13.75 -7.11
C THR A 23 -22.25 -12.75 -6.09
N ARG A 24 -23.48 -12.94 -5.63
CA ARG A 24 -24.16 -12.07 -4.64
C ARG A 24 -24.58 -12.82 -3.39
N SER A 25 -24.49 -14.14 -3.42
CA SER A 25 -24.76 -15.01 -2.30
C SER A 25 -23.70 -16.12 -2.24
N ASP A 26 -23.53 -16.73 -1.09
CA ASP A 26 -22.67 -17.90 -0.93
C ASP A 26 -23.27 -19.09 -1.69
N LEU A 27 -22.54 -19.58 -2.70
CA LEU A 27 -22.93 -20.71 -3.56
C LEU A 27 -22.10 -21.97 -3.26
N PHE A 28 -21.13 -21.90 -2.39
CA PHE A 28 -20.07 -22.91 -2.27
C PHE A 28 -19.94 -23.52 -0.88
N SER A 29 -20.43 -22.84 0.16
CA SER A 29 -20.35 -23.39 1.51
C SER A 29 -21.63 -24.12 1.90
N PHE A 30 -21.47 -25.27 2.53
CA PHE A 30 -22.58 -26.11 2.96
C PHE A 30 -23.44 -25.44 4.05
N THR A 31 -22.82 -24.69 4.95
CA THR A 31 -23.48 -24.11 6.11
C THR A 31 -24.07 -22.74 5.89
N GLN A 32 -23.65 -22.04 4.83
CA GLN A 32 -24.02 -20.65 4.53
C GLN A 32 -24.60 -20.46 3.12
N GLU A 33 -25.03 -21.56 2.49
CA GLU A 33 -25.63 -21.51 1.15
C GLU A 33 -26.77 -20.51 1.09
N GLY A 34 -26.75 -19.63 0.09
CA GLY A 34 -27.76 -18.61 -0.14
C GLY A 34 -27.62 -17.33 0.71
N VAL A 35 -26.75 -17.31 1.73
CA VAL A 35 -26.50 -16.10 2.53
C VAL A 35 -25.87 -15.01 1.65
N GLU A 36 -26.28 -13.75 1.83
CA GLU A 36 -25.76 -12.63 1.06
C GLU A 36 -24.25 -12.53 1.19
N TRP A 37 -23.56 -12.46 0.03
CA TRP A 37 -22.13 -12.30 -0.05
C TRP A 37 -21.76 -11.06 -0.87
N ILE A 38 -20.95 -10.16 -0.28
CA ILE A 38 -20.44 -8.98 -0.94
C ILE A 38 -19.08 -9.33 -1.52
N ASN A 39 -19.06 -9.87 -2.75
CA ASN A 39 -17.83 -10.23 -3.41
C ASN A 39 -17.13 -9.01 -4.02
N VAL A 40 -16.26 -8.35 -3.26
CA VAL A 40 -15.42 -7.25 -3.75
C VAL A 40 -14.26 -7.76 -4.61
N LYS A 41 -13.87 -9.02 -4.45
CA LYS A 41 -12.72 -9.64 -5.14
C LYS A 41 -13.09 -10.20 -6.51
N TRP A 42 -14.33 -10.02 -6.95
CA TRP A 42 -14.90 -10.65 -8.15
C TRP A 42 -14.00 -10.54 -9.38
N PHE A 43 -13.42 -9.36 -9.63
CA PHE A 43 -12.59 -9.15 -10.81
C PHE A 43 -11.25 -9.89 -10.71
N PHE A 44 -10.64 -9.91 -9.52
CA PHE A 44 -9.43 -10.69 -9.27
C PHE A 44 -9.68 -12.20 -9.42
N GLU A 45 -10.80 -12.72 -8.93
CA GLU A 45 -11.20 -14.13 -9.03
C GLU A 45 -11.43 -14.54 -10.49
N VAL A 46 -12.06 -13.67 -11.29
CA VAL A 46 -12.21 -13.86 -12.74
C VAL A 46 -10.86 -13.88 -13.44
N LEU A 47 -9.93 -12.96 -13.08
CA LEU A 47 -8.58 -12.96 -13.63
C LEU A 47 -7.81 -14.23 -13.25
N GLN A 48 -7.88 -14.67 -11.99
CA GLN A 48 -7.24 -15.91 -11.55
C GLN A 48 -7.77 -17.12 -12.34
N TYR A 49 -9.08 -17.22 -12.48
CA TYR A 49 -9.69 -18.29 -13.26
C TYR A 49 -9.25 -18.25 -14.74
N PHE A 50 -9.23 -17.06 -15.35
CA PHE A 50 -8.78 -16.89 -16.74
C PHE A 50 -7.34 -17.39 -16.91
N PHE A 51 -6.40 -16.99 -16.07
CA PHE A 51 -5.02 -17.47 -16.14
C PHE A 51 -4.91 -18.96 -15.84
N ALA A 52 -5.64 -19.48 -14.86
CA ALA A 52 -5.65 -20.90 -14.55
C ALA A 52 -6.20 -21.76 -15.71
N SER A 53 -7.23 -21.26 -16.39
CA SER A 53 -7.82 -21.99 -17.55
C SER A 53 -6.92 -22.01 -18.78
N LEU A 54 -6.04 -21.02 -18.95
CA LEU A 54 -5.10 -20.94 -20.06
C LEU A 54 -3.84 -21.80 -19.86
N GLY A 55 -3.32 -21.88 -18.64
CA GLY A 55 -2.04 -22.53 -18.41
C GLY A 55 -1.85 -23.11 -17.01
N GLY A 56 -2.95 -23.43 -16.31
CA GLY A 56 -2.90 -24.14 -15.04
C GLY A 56 -2.21 -23.36 -13.91
N PRO A 57 -1.70 -24.07 -12.89
CA PRO A 57 -1.00 -23.49 -11.75
C PRO A 57 0.26 -22.72 -12.13
N GLU A 58 0.91 -23.11 -13.25
CA GLU A 58 2.14 -22.48 -13.73
C GLU A 58 1.88 -21.02 -14.13
N LEU A 59 0.75 -20.74 -14.79
CA LEU A 59 0.44 -19.38 -15.21
C LEU A 59 0.02 -18.50 -14.03
N LEU A 60 -0.61 -19.07 -13.00
CA LEU A 60 -0.87 -18.38 -11.73
C LEU A 60 0.44 -18.03 -11.02
N LEU A 61 1.43 -18.91 -11.03
CA LEU A 61 2.74 -18.65 -10.48
C LEU A 61 3.46 -17.52 -11.24
N LEU A 62 3.34 -17.49 -12.56
CA LEU A 62 3.88 -16.39 -13.38
C LEU A 62 3.17 -15.05 -13.08
N MET A 63 1.85 -15.04 -12.90
CA MET A 63 1.10 -13.85 -12.50
C MET A 63 1.60 -13.31 -11.15
N GLN A 64 1.78 -14.17 -10.16
CA GLN A 64 2.35 -13.82 -8.86
C GLN A 64 3.78 -13.29 -8.99
N THR A 65 4.62 -13.96 -9.74
CA THR A 65 6.01 -13.56 -9.98
C THR A 65 6.08 -12.19 -10.65
N PHE A 66 5.24 -11.95 -11.65
CA PHE A 66 5.14 -10.65 -12.32
C PHE A 66 4.76 -9.53 -11.34
N ALA A 67 3.77 -9.75 -10.48
CA ALA A 67 3.37 -8.75 -9.50
C ALA A 67 4.48 -8.45 -8.47
N ASN A 68 5.25 -9.46 -8.05
CA ASN A 68 6.41 -9.28 -7.18
C ASN A 68 7.54 -8.49 -7.88
N ILE A 69 7.82 -8.79 -9.15
CA ILE A 69 8.79 -8.03 -9.96
C ILE A 69 8.32 -6.58 -10.13
N LEU A 70 7.04 -6.37 -10.42
CA LEU A 70 6.45 -5.03 -10.53
C LEU A 70 6.61 -4.24 -9.21
N LEU A 71 6.36 -4.88 -8.07
CA LEU A 71 6.53 -4.27 -6.76
C LEU A 71 7.99 -3.85 -6.51
N LEU A 72 8.95 -4.72 -6.81
CA LEU A 72 10.39 -4.40 -6.69
C LEU A 72 10.80 -3.25 -7.63
N TRP A 73 10.31 -3.27 -8.87
CA TRP A 73 10.54 -2.19 -9.82
C TRP A 73 9.96 -0.85 -9.33
N MET A 74 8.77 -0.89 -8.73
CA MET A 74 8.16 0.31 -8.16
C MET A 74 8.90 0.82 -6.92
N LEU A 75 9.44 -0.06 -6.07
CA LEU A 75 10.33 0.34 -4.97
C LEU A 75 11.60 1.02 -5.49
N TYR A 76 12.18 0.50 -6.57
CA TYR A 76 13.30 1.16 -7.23
C TYR A 76 12.93 2.54 -7.77
N LYS A 77 11.77 2.69 -8.43
CA LYS A 77 11.25 3.98 -8.88
C LYS A 77 10.97 4.93 -7.72
N LEU A 78 10.41 4.43 -6.63
CA LEU A 78 10.19 5.20 -5.41
C LEU A 78 11.52 5.72 -4.83
N ALA A 79 12.54 4.86 -4.77
CA ALA A 79 13.88 5.28 -4.34
C ALA A 79 14.44 6.40 -5.24
N GLN A 80 14.34 6.26 -6.57
CA GLN A 80 14.75 7.33 -7.50
C GLN A 80 14.00 8.64 -7.22
N THR A 81 12.69 8.58 -6.97
CA THR A 81 11.87 9.75 -6.63
C THR A 81 12.33 10.38 -5.33
N VAL A 82 12.55 9.59 -4.28
CA VAL A 82 13.01 10.05 -2.97
C VAL A 82 14.37 10.73 -3.06
N TYR A 83 15.33 10.15 -3.78
CA TYR A 83 16.64 10.76 -3.98
C TYR A 83 16.57 12.08 -4.78
N SER A 84 15.66 12.16 -5.75
CA SER A 84 15.49 13.39 -6.55
C SER A 84 14.89 14.56 -5.77
N LEU A 85 14.34 14.33 -4.56
CA LEU A 85 13.94 15.39 -3.63
C LEU A 85 15.13 16.17 -3.05
N GLN A 86 16.34 15.92 -3.52
CA GLN A 86 17.61 16.60 -3.14
C GLN A 86 17.96 16.50 -1.65
N LEU A 87 17.35 15.56 -0.94
CA LEU A 87 17.63 15.31 0.47
C LEU A 87 18.99 14.62 0.65
N VAL A 88 19.46 13.93 -0.40
CA VAL A 88 20.73 13.19 -0.43
C VAL A 88 21.43 13.32 -1.78
N LYS A 89 22.75 13.43 -1.82
CA LYS A 89 23.53 13.93 -2.95
C LYS A 89 23.68 13.06 -4.19
N LYS A 90 23.40 11.78 -4.21
CA LYS A 90 23.40 10.90 -5.43
C LYS A 90 22.69 9.58 -5.17
N PHE A 91 21.80 9.18 -6.07
CA PHE A 91 21.32 7.80 -6.13
C PHE A 91 22.38 6.92 -6.80
N GLN A 92 23.00 6.10 -5.98
CA GLN A 92 23.61 4.85 -6.43
C GLN A 92 22.84 3.73 -5.77
N VAL A 93 22.57 2.61 -6.47
CA VAL A 93 22.03 1.40 -5.85
C VAL A 93 23.05 1.00 -4.79
N GLY A 94 22.89 1.56 -3.62
CA GLY A 94 23.83 1.44 -2.52
C GLY A 94 23.29 0.51 -1.44
N ILE A 95 24.12 0.29 -0.44
CA ILE A 95 23.81 -0.55 0.74
C ILE A 95 22.50 -0.12 1.40
N ALA A 96 22.21 1.20 1.46
CA ALA A 96 20.96 1.72 2.03
C ALA A 96 19.71 1.23 1.28
N PHE A 97 19.74 1.23 -0.06
CA PHE A 97 18.66 0.69 -0.86
C PHE A 97 18.50 -0.82 -0.64
N ILE A 98 19.60 -1.58 -0.70
CA ILE A 98 19.57 -3.02 -0.49
C ILE A 98 18.99 -3.36 0.90
N ILE A 99 19.46 -2.72 1.97
CA ILE A 99 18.93 -2.95 3.33
C ILE A 99 17.46 -2.62 3.41
N SER A 100 17.01 -1.49 2.82
CA SER A 100 15.60 -1.09 2.84
C SER A 100 14.71 -2.07 2.08
N VAL A 101 15.17 -2.57 0.91
CA VAL A 101 14.45 -3.60 0.14
C VAL A 101 14.42 -4.92 0.88
N LEU A 102 15.54 -5.37 1.44
CA LEU A 102 15.59 -6.63 2.20
C LEU A 102 14.68 -6.57 3.43
N SER A 103 14.67 -5.45 4.16
CA SER A 103 13.76 -5.24 5.29
C SER A 103 12.29 -5.34 4.84
N PHE A 104 11.96 -4.74 3.69
CA PHE A 104 10.64 -4.81 3.10
C PHE A 104 10.27 -6.24 2.67
N LEU A 105 11.14 -6.93 1.95
CA LEU A 105 10.92 -8.31 1.50
C LEU A 105 10.74 -9.28 2.66
N PHE A 106 11.57 -9.14 3.69
CA PHE A 106 11.46 -9.96 4.89
C PHE A 106 10.12 -9.76 5.60
N ALA A 107 9.66 -8.49 5.69
CA ALA A 107 8.38 -8.17 6.29
C ALA A 107 7.18 -8.70 5.47
N MET A 108 7.38 -8.89 4.16
CA MET A 108 6.32 -9.29 3.24
C MET A 108 6.39 -10.75 2.81
N ASP A 109 7.37 -11.53 3.25
CA ASP A 109 7.66 -12.87 2.74
C ASP A 109 6.38 -13.73 2.61
N TYR A 110 5.63 -13.86 3.68
CA TYR A 110 4.42 -14.66 3.67
C TYR A 110 3.21 -13.99 2.98
N ARG A 111 3.29 -12.68 2.68
CA ARG A 111 2.26 -11.89 1.98
C ARG A 111 2.51 -11.77 0.48
N MET A 112 3.65 -12.24 0.00
CA MET A 112 3.99 -12.26 -1.43
C MET A 112 3.37 -13.46 -2.17
N ALA A 113 2.38 -14.11 -1.57
CA ALA A 113 1.61 -15.20 -2.18
C ALA A 113 0.61 -14.67 -3.23
N GLY A 114 0.09 -15.55 -4.09
CA GLY A 114 -0.89 -15.22 -5.13
C GLY A 114 -2.29 -14.88 -4.59
N ARG A 115 -2.35 -14.03 -3.57
CA ARG A 115 -3.57 -13.58 -2.90
C ARG A 115 -4.09 -12.27 -3.47
N PRO A 116 -5.40 -11.98 -3.38
CA PRO A 116 -5.97 -10.67 -3.74
C PRO A 116 -5.31 -9.49 -3.01
N GLU A 117 -4.81 -9.71 -1.79
CA GLU A 117 -4.08 -8.71 -1.00
C GLU A 117 -2.88 -8.10 -1.72
N MET A 118 -2.18 -8.89 -2.55
CA MET A 118 -1.03 -8.44 -3.32
C MET A 118 -1.39 -7.26 -4.23
N VAL A 119 -2.61 -7.25 -4.78
CA VAL A 119 -3.14 -6.11 -5.54
C VAL A 119 -3.10 -4.84 -4.70
N SER A 120 -3.54 -4.92 -3.44
CA SER A 120 -3.57 -3.76 -2.54
C SER A 120 -2.18 -3.26 -2.18
N HIS A 121 -1.21 -4.13 -2.03
CA HIS A 121 0.18 -3.75 -1.77
C HIS A 121 0.79 -3.01 -2.96
N VAL A 122 0.62 -3.55 -4.17
CA VAL A 122 1.07 -2.91 -5.41
C VAL A 122 0.38 -1.55 -5.61
N LEU A 123 -0.94 -1.48 -5.41
CA LEU A 123 -1.69 -0.25 -5.60
C LEU A 123 -1.40 0.81 -4.54
N SER A 124 -1.20 0.43 -3.27
CA SER A 124 -0.76 1.37 -2.22
C SER A 124 0.59 1.99 -2.55
N LEU A 125 1.54 1.18 -3.05
CA LEU A 125 2.84 1.67 -3.51
C LEU A 125 2.71 2.55 -4.76
N ALA A 126 1.82 2.20 -5.70
CA ALA A 126 1.53 3.02 -6.89
C ALA A 126 0.99 4.40 -6.50
N PHE A 127 0.05 4.46 -5.56
CA PHE A 127 -0.50 5.70 -5.05
C PHE A 127 0.59 6.57 -4.40
N LEU A 128 1.42 6.00 -3.54
CA LEU A 128 2.55 6.72 -2.93
C LEU A 128 3.49 7.29 -3.99
N LEU A 129 3.85 6.48 -4.99
CA LEU A 129 4.73 6.88 -6.08
C LEU A 129 4.12 8.01 -6.93
N LEU A 130 2.83 7.89 -7.31
CA LEU A 130 2.12 8.91 -8.08
C LEU A 130 2.02 10.23 -7.32
N LEU A 131 1.68 10.19 -6.03
CA LEU A 131 1.57 11.38 -5.19
C LEU A 131 2.91 12.10 -5.05
N LEU A 132 4.00 11.37 -4.77
CA LEU A 132 5.34 11.97 -4.64
C LEU A 132 5.87 12.51 -5.98
N ASN A 133 5.68 11.78 -7.09
CA ASN A 133 6.07 12.25 -8.42
C ASN A 133 5.27 13.50 -8.83
N HIS A 134 3.96 13.52 -8.58
CA HIS A 134 3.14 14.67 -8.89
C HIS A 134 3.54 15.90 -8.05
N ARG A 135 3.85 15.69 -6.77
CA ARG A 135 4.33 16.77 -5.91
C ARG A 135 5.62 17.38 -6.43
N ARG A 136 6.51 16.56 -6.97
CA ARG A 136 7.81 16.99 -7.49
C ARG A 136 7.70 17.70 -8.85
N GLU A 137 6.98 17.12 -9.80
CA GLU A 137 7.01 17.48 -11.21
C GLU A 137 5.68 17.98 -11.78
N LYS A 138 4.62 18.00 -10.96
CA LYS A 138 3.25 18.28 -11.41
C LYS A 138 2.84 17.39 -12.60
N SER A 139 3.27 16.12 -12.54
CA SER A 139 3.09 15.15 -13.61
C SER A 139 1.61 14.86 -13.89
N LYS A 140 1.24 14.80 -15.17
CA LYS A 140 -0.08 14.33 -15.63
C LYS A 140 -0.32 12.86 -15.27
N GLY A 141 0.71 12.11 -14.89
CA GLY A 141 0.58 10.75 -14.37
C GLY A 141 -0.35 10.62 -13.17
N ILE A 142 -0.68 11.73 -12.47
CA ILE A 142 -1.64 11.72 -11.36
C ILE A 142 -3.03 11.20 -11.78
N PHE A 143 -3.42 11.32 -13.04
CA PHE A 143 -4.70 10.79 -13.54
C PHE A 143 -4.77 9.26 -13.56
N TRP A 144 -3.63 8.56 -13.41
CA TRP A 144 -3.62 7.12 -13.19
C TRP A 144 -4.29 6.70 -11.87
N LEU A 145 -4.46 7.60 -10.92
CA LEU A 145 -5.23 7.31 -9.70
C LEU A 145 -6.65 6.81 -10.02
N ILE A 146 -7.27 7.30 -11.12
CA ILE A 146 -8.63 6.95 -11.50
C ILE A 146 -8.75 5.46 -11.88
N PRO A 147 -8.07 4.95 -12.93
CA PRO A 147 -8.18 3.55 -13.29
C PRO A 147 -7.60 2.61 -12.22
N LEU A 148 -6.60 3.05 -11.45
CA LEU A 148 -6.04 2.22 -10.37
C LEU A 148 -7.01 2.08 -9.20
N GLN A 149 -7.75 3.15 -8.80
CA GLN A 149 -8.78 3.05 -7.77
C GLN A 149 -9.98 2.21 -8.25
N LEU A 150 -10.40 2.38 -9.50
CA LEU A 150 -11.43 1.55 -10.11
C LEU A 150 -11.05 0.06 -10.07
N PHE A 151 -9.83 -0.27 -10.46
CA PHE A 151 -9.31 -1.63 -10.41
C PHE A 151 -9.26 -2.14 -8.96
N TRP A 152 -8.80 -1.33 -8.02
CA TRP A 152 -8.71 -1.71 -6.61
C TRP A 152 -10.07 -2.02 -6.00
N ALA A 153 -11.07 -1.17 -6.24
CA ALA A 153 -12.44 -1.33 -5.75
C ALA A 153 -13.17 -2.58 -6.29
N ASN A 154 -12.63 -3.20 -7.34
CA ASN A 154 -13.18 -4.41 -7.95
C ASN A 154 -12.30 -5.66 -7.73
N SER A 155 -11.16 -5.52 -7.03
CA SER A 155 -10.17 -6.60 -6.91
C SER A 155 -9.84 -7.01 -5.48
N HIS A 156 -9.99 -6.12 -4.47
CA HIS A 156 -9.67 -6.48 -3.09
C HIS A 156 -10.33 -5.54 -2.07
N GLU A 157 -10.76 -6.09 -0.95
CA GLU A 157 -11.48 -5.37 0.12
C GLU A 157 -10.72 -4.18 0.71
N ALA A 158 -9.39 -4.18 0.67
CA ALA A 158 -8.58 -3.07 1.14
C ALA A 158 -8.57 -1.83 0.20
N TYR A 159 -9.46 -1.75 -0.82
CA TYR A 159 -9.67 -0.54 -1.62
C TYR A 159 -10.05 0.68 -0.76
N GLY A 160 -10.64 0.45 0.39
CA GLY A 160 -10.90 1.49 1.38
C GLY A 160 -9.64 2.24 1.82
N THR A 161 -8.49 1.58 1.83
CA THR A 161 -7.18 2.21 2.05
C THR A 161 -6.88 3.26 0.98
N GLY A 162 -7.20 2.96 -0.30
CA GLY A 162 -7.08 3.93 -1.40
C GLY A 162 -7.97 5.16 -1.19
N LEU A 163 -9.21 4.98 -0.73
CA LEU A 163 -10.09 6.09 -0.38
C LEU A 163 -9.51 6.95 0.75
N VAL A 164 -8.98 6.33 1.80
CA VAL A 164 -8.32 7.05 2.91
C VAL A 164 -7.11 7.85 2.41
N ILE A 165 -6.26 7.24 1.56
CA ILE A 165 -5.10 7.93 0.97
C ILE A 165 -5.57 9.17 0.20
N LEU A 166 -6.59 9.05 -0.65
CA LEU A 166 -7.10 10.16 -1.47
C LEU A 166 -7.72 11.27 -0.62
N VAL A 167 -8.55 10.92 0.37
CA VAL A 167 -9.20 11.91 1.26
C VAL A 167 -8.15 12.68 2.06
N VAL A 168 -7.18 11.97 2.66
CA VAL A 168 -6.09 12.60 3.42
C VAL A 168 -5.22 13.48 2.51
N ALA A 169 -4.92 13.02 1.29
CA ALA A 169 -4.13 13.79 0.34
C ALA A 169 -4.85 15.08 -0.10
N ILE A 170 -6.16 15.02 -0.36
CA ILE A 170 -6.99 16.20 -0.65
C ILE A 170 -6.99 17.18 0.54
N ALA A 171 -7.28 16.68 1.74
CA ALA A 171 -7.35 17.53 2.94
C ALA A 171 -5.99 18.20 3.24
N ALA A 172 -4.91 17.45 3.14
CA ALA A 172 -3.56 17.99 3.30
C ALA A 172 -3.21 19.03 2.24
N HIS A 173 -3.54 18.77 0.97
CA HIS A 173 -3.29 19.72 -0.12
C HIS A 173 -4.09 21.03 0.07
N LEU A 174 -5.36 20.94 0.48
CA LEU A 174 -6.16 22.12 0.81
C LEU A 174 -5.53 22.91 1.98
N PHE A 175 -5.08 22.23 3.02
CA PHE A 175 -4.41 22.87 4.15
C PHE A 175 -3.09 23.54 3.74
N GLU A 176 -2.26 22.86 2.95
CA GLU A 176 -0.99 23.38 2.45
C GLU A 176 -1.19 24.59 1.52
N SER A 177 -2.21 24.53 0.66
CA SER A 177 -2.52 25.59 -0.30
C SER A 177 -3.18 26.82 0.35
N ARG A 178 -4.19 26.62 1.20
CA ARG A 178 -5.02 27.70 1.74
C ARG A 178 -4.47 28.32 3.02
N ILE A 179 -3.93 27.47 3.91
CA ILE A 179 -3.50 27.89 5.25
C ILE A 179 -2.01 28.15 5.28
N ARG A 180 -1.20 27.18 4.85
CA ARG A 180 0.27 27.29 4.85
C ARG A 180 0.83 28.07 3.69
N LYS A 181 0.09 28.18 2.58
CA LYS A 181 0.50 28.82 1.32
C LYS A 181 1.85 28.29 0.80
N TRP A 182 2.11 27.01 1.01
CA TRP A 182 3.33 26.34 0.55
C TRP A 182 3.33 26.11 -0.95
N GLU A 183 2.16 25.89 -1.53
CA GLU A 183 1.94 25.70 -2.97
C GLU A 183 0.55 26.19 -3.38
N PRO A 184 0.36 26.55 -4.66
CA PRO A 184 -0.96 26.91 -5.17
C PRO A 184 -1.89 25.68 -5.21
N LEU A 185 -3.20 25.93 -5.24
CA LEU A 185 -4.20 24.88 -5.42
C LEU A 185 -4.02 24.19 -6.78
N ASP A 186 -3.76 22.90 -6.75
CA ASP A 186 -3.53 22.09 -7.94
C ASP A 186 -4.84 21.48 -8.44
N LYS A 187 -5.36 22.03 -9.53
CA LYS A 187 -6.63 21.59 -10.11
C LYS A 187 -6.58 20.16 -10.67
N ASN A 188 -5.43 19.76 -11.27
CA ASN A 188 -5.28 18.41 -11.83
C ASN A 188 -5.26 17.37 -10.73
N PHE A 189 -4.55 17.65 -9.63
CA PHE A 189 -4.55 16.79 -8.45
C PHE A 189 -5.96 16.67 -7.84
N MET A 190 -6.65 17.79 -7.64
CA MET A 190 -8.01 17.79 -7.08
C MET A 190 -8.97 17.00 -7.97
N LEU A 191 -8.96 17.28 -9.27
CA LEU A 191 -9.85 16.60 -10.23
C LEU A 191 -9.56 15.09 -10.28
N SER A 192 -8.30 14.68 -10.43
CA SER A 192 -7.93 13.27 -10.50
C SER A 192 -8.30 12.51 -9.23
N SER A 193 -8.07 13.12 -8.06
CA SER A 193 -8.40 12.50 -6.76
C SER A 193 -9.91 12.37 -6.55
N LEU A 194 -10.70 13.38 -6.90
CA LEU A 194 -12.16 13.32 -6.80
C LEU A 194 -12.74 12.30 -7.78
N LEU A 195 -12.25 12.26 -9.03
CA LEU A 195 -12.69 11.26 -10.00
C LEU A 195 -12.26 9.83 -9.60
N ALA A 196 -11.09 9.67 -8.99
CA ALA A 196 -10.65 8.39 -8.45
C ALA A 196 -11.57 7.92 -7.30
N ILE A 197 -11.95 8.81 -6.38
CA ILE A 197 -12.96 8.50 -5.35
C ILE A 197 -14.28 8.08 -6.00
N ALA A 198 -14.79 8.87 -6.94
CA ALA A 198 -16.06 8.59 -7.62
C ALA A 198 -16.03 7.25 -8.38
N SER A 199 -14.88 6.87 -8.98
CA SER A 199 -14.73 5.61 -9.72
C SER A 199 -14.93 4.37 -8.84
N THR A 200 -14.78 4.48 -7.52
CA THR A 200 -15.10 3.39 -6.56
C THR A 200 -16.56 2.93 -6.67
N GLY A 201 -17.47 3.84 -7.02
CA GLY A 201 -18.89 3.52 -7.25
C GLY A 201 -19.16 2.70 -8.52
N ILE A 202 -18.19 2.56 -9.42
CA ILE A 202 -18.27 1.70 -10.62
C ILE A 202 -17.93 0.27 -10.22
N ASN A 203 -18.87 -0.39 -9.56
CA ASN A 203 -18.78 -1.73 -9.04
C ASN A 203 -20.18 -2.36 -9.03
N PRO A 204 -20.35 -3.68 -9.13
CA PRO A 204 -21.65 -4.36 -9.06
C PRO A 204 -22.50 -4.03 -7.83
N ARG A 205 -21.89 -3.55 -6.74
CA ARG A 205 -22.56 -3.06 -5.52
C ARG A 205 -22.75 -1.54 -5.47
N GLY A 206 -22.26 -0.82 -6.48
CA GLY A 206 -22.47 0.63 -6.62
C GLY A 206 -21.98 1.44 -5.42
N LEU A 207 -22.81 2.38 -4.98
CA LEU A 207 -22.49 3.31 -3.90
C LEU A 207 -22.33 2.64 -2.52
N TYR A 208 -22.77 1.41 -2.34
CA TYR A 208 -22.57 0.67 -1.10
C TYR A 208 -21.08 0.52 -0.74
N LEU A 209 -20.20 0.52 -1.75
CA LEU A 209 -18.76 0.43 -1.52
C LEU A 209 -18.18 1.62 -0.73
N PHE A 210 -18.85 2.74 -0.63
CA PHE A 210 -18.38 3.84 0.23
C PHE A 210 -18.59 3.56 1.73
N ILE A 211 -19.54 2.68 2.08
CA ILE A 211 -19.86 2.32 3.46
C ILE A 211 -19.17 0.99 3.85
N HIS A 212 -18.99 0.10 2.90
CA HIS A 212 -18.45 -1.25 3.12
C HIS A 212 -17.11 -1.31 3.89
N PRO A 213 -16.11 -0.43 3.65
CA PRO A 213 -14.86 -0.44 4.41
C PRO A 213 -15.03 -0.25 5.92
N PHE A 214 -16.03 0.51 6.36
CA PHE A 214 -16.32 0.69 7.77
C PHE A 214 -16.92 -0.58 8.39
N ASN A 215 -17.77 -1.29 7.65
CA ASN A 215 -18.32 -2.56 8.08
C ASN A 215 -17.22 -3.62 8.23
N ILE A 216 -16.30 -3.71 7.26
CA ILE A 216 -15.15 -4.61 7.32
C ILE A 216 -14.23 -4.25 8.50
N PHE A 217 -13.97 -2.98 8.74
CA PHE A 217 -13.11 -2.55 9.84
C PHE A 217 -13.68 -2.98 11.20
N ASN A 218 -14.99 -2.86 11.40
CA ASN A 218 -15.67 -3.32 12.60
C ASN A 218 -15.61 -4.86 12.73
N GLN A 219 -15.88 -5.59 11.65
CA GLN A 219 -15.80 -7.05 11.64
C GLN A 219 -14.38 -7.57 11.94
N VAL A 220 -13.33 -6.88 11.45
CA VAL A 220 -11.94 -7.22 11.75
C VAL A 220 -11.64 -7.04 13.24
N GLY A 221 -12.15 -5.97 13.86
CA GLY A 221 -11.98 -5.71 15.30
C GLY A 221 -12.58 -6.79 16.20
N ASP A 222 -13.70 -7.40 15.77
CA ASP A 222 -14.43 -8.43 16.50
C ASP A 222 -13.95 -9.86 16.20
N ASN A 223 -13.09 -10.05 15.20
CA ASN A 223 -12.64 -11.37 14.79
C ASN A 223 -11.60 -11.95 15.76
N LYS A 224 -11.97 -13.07 16.39
CA LYS A 224 -11.12 -13.82 17.34
C LYS A 224 -10.58 -15.15 16.77
N PHE A 225 -10.91 -15.47 15.54
CA PHE A 225 -10.63 -16.79 14.94
C PHE A 225 -9.48 -16.75 13.93
N THR A 226 -9.25 -15.60 13.26
CA THR A 226 -8.25 -15.46 12.23
C THR A 226 -6.99 -14.80 12.81
N THR A 227 -5.94 -15.58 12.98
CA THR A 227 -4.70 -15.13 13.65
C THR A 227 -4.02 -13.94 12.99
N GLU A 228 -4.11 -13.82 11.66
CA GLU A 228 -3.56 -12.67 10.92
C GLU A 228 -4.27 -11.33 11.21
N LEU A 229 -5.47 -11.39 11.82
CA LEU A 229 -6.25 -10.22 12.24
C LEU A 229 -5.94 -9.81 13.69
N TYR A 230 -5.09 -10.55 14.39
CA TYR A 230 -4.75 -10.20 15.77
C TYR A 230 -3.95 -8.91 15.84
N ASN A 231 -4.33 -8.08 16.80
CA ASN A 231 -3.76 -6.77 17.06
C ASN A 231 -2.59 -6.83 18.07
N ILE A 232 -1.98 -5.68 18.35
CA ILE A 232 -0.84 -5.53 19.28
C ILE A 232 -1.14 -5.94 20.74
N GLN A 233 -2.41 -6.13 21.13
CA GLN A 233 -2.78 -6.57 22.48
C GLN A 233 -2.69 -8.08 22.64
N THR A 234 -2.47 -8.82 21.56
CA THR A 234 -2.39 -10.29 21.56
C THR A 234 -0.94 -10.77 21.60
N ASN A 235 -0.68 -11.85 22.34
CA ASN A 235 0.64 -12.48 22.35
C ASN A 235 1.07 -12.97 20.96
N TYR A 236 0.12 -13.43 20.15
CA TYR A 236 0.39 -13.90 18.79
C TYR A 236 1.04 -12.82 17.92
N PHE A 237 0.58 -11.56 18.02
CA PHE A 237 1.16 -10.44 17.29
C PHE A 237 2.68 -10.31 17.55
N TRP A 238 3.08 -10.45 18.80
CA TRP A 238 4.47 -10.31 19.24
C TRP A 238 5.34 -11.56 19.01
N GLN A 239 4.73 -12.68 18.67
CA GLN A 239 5.45 -13.88 18.23
C GLN A 239 5.91 -13.78 16.77
N GLN A 240 5.35 -12.83 16.01
CA GLN A 240 5.72 -12.61 14.62
C GLN A 240 6.96 -11.72 14.51
N THR A 241 7.93 -12.15 13.72
CA THR A 241 9.21 -11.42 13.52
C THR A 241 8.98 -10.06 12.89
N GLU A 242 7.98 -9.94 12.03
CA GLU A 242 7.58 -8.71 11.33
C GLU A 242 7.13 -7.61 12.29
N ALA A 243 6.55 -7.97 13.44
CA ALA A 243 6.17 -6.98 14.47
C ALA A 243 7.41 -6.31 15.09
N TRP A 244 8.43 -7.06 15.40
CA TRP A 244 9.70 -6.53 15.93
C TRP A 244 10.47 -5.75 14.87
N LEU A 245 10.45 -6.23 13.63
CA LEU A 245 11.03 -5.48 12.51
C LEU A 245 10.31 -4.14 12.32
N ALA A 246 8.98 -4.10 12.45
CA ALA A 246 8.21 -2.86 12.36
C ALA A 246 8.62 -1.85 13.43
N ILE A 247 8.86 -2.29 14.67
CA ILE A 247 9.37 -1.41 15.74
C ILE A 247 10.76 -0.87 15.36
N GLY A 248 11.66 -1.73 14.89
CA GLY A 248 13.00 -1.31 14.46
C GLY A 248 12.96 -0.28 13.34
N VAL A 249 12.13 -0.53 12.31
CA VAL A 249 11.92 0.39 11.17
C VAL A 249 11.31 1.71 11.66
N LEU A 250 10.29 1.67 12.53
CA LEU A 250 9.68 2.86 13.10
C LEU A 250 10.72 3.70 13.85
N PHE A 251 11.55 3.08 14.69
CA PHE A 251 12.60 3.76 15.44
C PHE A 251 13.61 4.44 14.49
N ILE A 252 14.06 3.75 13.44
CA ILE A 252 14.95 4.32 12.41
C ILE A 252 14.27 5.50 11.69
N CYS A 253 12.99 5.37 11.33
CA CYS A 253 12.23 6.46 10.70
C CYS A 253 12.10 7.68 11.61
N LEU A 254 11.87 7.49 12.91
CA LEU A 254 11.81 8.58 13.89
C LEU A 254 13.16 9.29 14.02
N ILE A 255 14.26 8.56 14.10
CA ILE A 255 15.62 9.13 14.06
C ILE A 255 15.78 9.99 12.80
N GLY A 256 15.41 9.44 11.63
CA GLY A 256 15.48 10.16 10.36
C GLY A 256 14.67 11.44 10.35
N PHE A 257 13.45 11.39 10.83
CA PHE A 257 12.59 12.57 10.94
C PHE A 257 13.25 13.69 11.76
N PHE A 258 13.82 13.35 12.93
CA PHE A 258 14.50 14.33 13.78
C PHE A 258 15.81 14.87 13.13
N LEU A 259 16.59 14.03 12.49
CA LEU A 259 17.82 14.43 11.79
C LEU A 259 17.52 15.39 10.63
N PHE A 260 16.53 15.06 9.81
CA PHE A 260 16.15 15.88 8.65
C PHE A 260 15.43 17.17 9.04
N ARG A 261 14.67 17.16 10.15
CA ARG A 261 14.04 18.37 10.68
C ARG A 261 15.08 19.46 10.99
N LYS A 262 16.21 19.09 11.59
CA LYS A 262 17.30 20.04 11.94
C LYS A 262 18.10 20.48 10.72
N LYS A 263 18.40 19.55 9.77
CA LYS A 263 19.29 19.77 8.64
C LYS A 263 18.67 20.65 7.55
N LEU A 264 17.35 20.60 7.38
CA LEU A 264 16.64 21.25 6.27
C LEU A 264 15.95 22.56 6.66
N GLY A 265 16.01 22.96 7.93
CA GLY A 265 15.22 24.09 8.42
C GLY A 265 13.70 23.82 8.34
N SER A 266 12.90 24.48 9.16
CA SER A 266 11.44 24.39 9.00
C SER A 266 11.03 25.22 7.78
N PRO A 267 10.31 24.69 6.79
CA PRO A 267 9.52 23.46 6.70
C PRO A 267 10.10 22.33 5.82
N GLY A 268 11.41 22.14 5.77
CA GLY A 268 12.18 21.32 4.82
C GLY A 268 11.54 19.99 4.39
N ILE A 269 11.67 18.94 5.22
CA ILE A 269 11.19 17.59 4.86
C ILE A 269 9.66 17.56 4.70
N LEU A 270 8.91 18.28 5.56
CA LEU A 270 7.45 18.34 5.48
C LEU A 270 6.97 18.94 4.14
N LYS A 271 7.64 19.99 3.66
CA LYS A 271 7.28 20.60 2.38
C LYS A 271 7.64 19.71 1.20
N GLN A 272 8.72 18.95 1.27
CA GLN A 272 9.16 18.08 0.16
C GLN A 272 8.30 16.84 0.01
N PHE A 273 8.00 16.13 1.10
CA PHE A 273 7.12 14.97 1.07
C PHE A 273 5.63 15.34 1.06
N GLY A 274 5.29 16.49 1.61
CA GLY A 274 3.92 16.93 1.86
C GLY A 274 3.34 16.42 3.18
N LEU A 275 2.39 17.19 3.71
CA LEU A 275 1.72 16.85 4.95
C LEU A 275 0.98 15.50 4.84
N ALA A 276 0.39 15.23 3.68
CA ALA A 276 -0.31 13.97 3.41
C ALA A 276 0.54 12.75 3.72
N TYR A 277 1.81 12.74 3.31
CA TYR A 277 2.73 11.63 3.55
C TYR A 277 2.87 11.32 5.05
N PHE A 278 3.09 12.34 5.88
CA PHE A 278 3.28 12.15 7.32
C PHE A 278 2.00 11.75 8.06
N VAL A 279 0.85 12.33 7.65
CA VAL A 279 -0.45 11.93 8.21
C VAL A 279 -0.73 10.46 7.86
N LEU A 280 -0.52 10.06 6.61
CA LEU A 280 -0.71 8.68 6.18
C LEU A 280 0.29 7.73 6.83
N PHE A 281 1.56 8.14 7.01
CA PHE A 281 2.54 7.36 7.74
C PHE A 281 2.06 7.03 9.17
N VAL A 282 1.53 8.03 9.90
CA VAL A 282 0.96 7.84 11.23
C VAL A 282 -0.29 6.95 11.19
N LEU A 283 -1.17 7.16 10.22
CA LEU A 283 -2.36 6.32 10.05
C LEU A 283 -1.99 4.86 9.76
N PHE A 284 -0.93 4.60 8.98
CA PHE A 284 -0.49 3.23 8.70
C PHE A 284 0.25 2.58 9.87
N ILE A 285 0.88 3.35 10.76
CA ILE A 285 1.32 2.84 12.07
C ILE A 285 0.11 2.35 12.88
N TYR A 286 -0.94 3.18 12.96
CA TYR A 286 -2.17 2.80 13.65
C TYR A 286 -2.82 1.58 12.99
N LEU A 287 -2.99 1.57 11.68
CA LEU A 287 -3.58 0.44 10.95
C LEU A 287 -2.78 -0.86 11.18
N GLY A 288 -1.45 -0.81 11.16
CA GLY A 288 -0.57 -1.95 11.47
C GLY A 288 -0.73 -2.46 12.90
N SER A 289 -1.10 -1.58 13.84
CA SER A 289 -1.37 -1.97 15.23
C SER A 289 -2.73 -2.68 15.41
N THR A 290 -3.67 -2.50 14.50
CA THR A 290 -5.02 -3.10 14.58
C THR A 290 -5.08 -4.53 14.06
N ALA A 291 -4.19 -4.91 13.14
CA ALA A 291 -4.11 -6.28 12.65
C ALA A 291 -2.71 -6.54 12.05
N HIS A 292 -2.15 -7.71 12.36
CA HIS A 292 -0.81 -8.10 11.90
C HIS A 292 -0.66 -7.98 10.38
N ARG A 293 -1.65 -8.41 9.61
CA ARG A 293 -1.62 -8.33 8.14
C ARG A 293 -1.49 -6.90 7.59
N ASN A 294 -1.90 -5.89 8.37
CA ASN A 294 -1.84 -4.49 7.95
C ASN A 294 -0.44 -3.88 8.07
N LEU A 295 0.52 -4.57 8.72
CA LEU A 295 1.91 -4.13 8.81
C LEU A 295 2.55 -3.89 7.44
N THR A 296 2.10 -4.59 6.41
CA THR A 296 2.58 -4.39 5.04
C THR A 296 2.39 -2.95 4.56
N PHE A 297 1.25 -2.33 4.84
CA PHE A 297 1.01 -0.93 4.47
C PHE A 297 1.96 0.01 5.23
N PHE A 298 2.23 -0.27 6.50
CA PHE A 298 3.24 0.48 7.25
C PHE A 298 4.62 0.39 6.59
N PHE A 299 5.09 -0.80 6.20
CA PHE A 299 6.39 -0.96 5.55
C PHE A 299 6.49 -0.23 4.21
N ILE A 300 5.43 -0.24 3.40
CA ILE A 300 5.37 0.52 2.15
C ILE A 300 5.56 2.01 2.41
N TRP A 301 4.85 2.56 3.39
CA TRP A 301 4.88 4.00 3.69
C TRP A 301 6.08 4.40 4.53
N ALA A 302 6.72 3.47 5.24
CA ALA A 302 7.98 3.70 5.94
C ALA A 302 9.21 3.71 5.01
N PHE A 303 9.14 3.04 3.86
CA PHE A 303 10.27 2.86 2.95
C PHE A 303 11.01 4.15 2.58
N PRO A 304 10.35 5.26 2.21
CA PRO A 304 11.03 6.52 1.89
C PRO A 304 11.88 7.07 3.06
N LEU A 305 11.33 7.10 4.25
CA LEU A 305 12.05 7.59 5.44
C LEU A 305 13.17 6.67 5.85
N LEU A 306 12.92 5.35 5.83
CA LEU A 306 13.92 4.33 6.11
C LEU A 306 15.14 4.49 5.20
N LEU A 307 14.90 4.56 3.88
CA LEU A 307 15.93 4.72 2.87
C LEU A 307 16.79 5.97 3.12
N LEU A 308 16.15 7.13 3.32
CA LEU A 308 16.86 8.38 3.57
C LEU A 308 17.65 8.35 4.87
N THR A 309 17.14 7.71 5.91
CA THR A 309 17.80 7.64 7.20
C THR A 309 19.07 6.80 7.14
N ILE A 310 18.98 5.61 6.57
CA ILE A 310 20.13 4.70 6.42
C ILE A 310 21.21 5.35 5.57
N GLU A 311 20.84 5.98 4.45
CA GLU A 311 21.77 6.70 3.57
C GLU A 311 22.48 7.85 4.30
N SER A 312 21.74 8.64 5.09
CA SER A 312 22.32 9.76 5.84
C SER A 312 23.30 9.30 6.92
N ILE A 313 23.01 8.21 7.60
CA ILE A 313 23.93 7.63 8.59
C ILE A 313 25.19 7.12 7.90
N GLY A 314 25.06 6.45 6.75
CA GLY A 314 26.19 5.97 5.95
C GLY A 314 27.12 7.10 5.50
N GLN A 315 26.55 8.18 4.96
CA GLN A 315 27.33 9.36 4.53
C GLN A 315 28.04 10.06 5.69
N TRP A 316 27.41 10.14 6.85
CA TRP A 316 28.01 10.73 8.05
C TRP A 316 29.23 9.92 8.53
N LYS A 317 29.15 8.58 8.57
CA LYS A 317 30.28 7.71 8.93
C LYS A 317 31.46 7.87 7.95
N LEU A 318 31.20 7.84 6.65
CA LEU A 318 32.24 7.97 5.63
C LEU A 318 32.97 9.34 5.69
N LYS A 319 32.25 10.40 6.02
CA LYS A 319 32.86 11.72 6.19
C LYS A 319 33.78 11.78 7.40
N ASN A 320 33.39 11.14 8.50
CA ASN A 320 34.21 11.14 9.72
C ASN A 320 35.43 10.23 9.61
N ILE A 321 35.34 9.10 8.91
CA ILE A 321 36.51 8.25 8.63
C ILE A 321 37.58 8.99 7.82
N LYS A 322 37.19 9.80 6.83
CA LYS A 322 38.13 10.64 6.03
C LYS A 322 38.76 11.78 6.81
N LEU A 323 38.26 12.13 8.00
CA LEU A 323 38.81 13.15 8.87
C LEU A 323 39.86 12.58 9.85
N PHE A 324 39.91 11.25 10.01
CA PHE A 324 40.83 10.53 10.91
C PHE A 324 41.87 9.71 10.15
N GLY A 325 41.90 9.73 8.84
CA GLY A 325 42.92 9.18 7.96
C GLY A 325 43.54 10.27 7.08
#